data_38c28bd4a6ededd6b0626a2d8ef6944a
#
_entry.id   38c28bd4a6ededd6b0626a2d8ef6944a
#
_cell.length_a   1.000
_cell.length_b   1.000
_cell.length_c   1.000
_cell.angle_alpha   90.00
_cell.angle_beta   90.00
_cell.angle_gamma   90.00
#
_symmetry.space_group_name_H-M   'P 1'
#
loop_
_entity.id
_entity.type
_entity.pdbx_description
1 polymer ?
#
loop_
_entity_poly.entity_id
_entity_poly.type
_entity_poly.pdbx_seq_one_letter_code
_entity_poly.pdbx_strand_id
1 'polypeptide(L)'
;VRERGFRPARQDQESEGRMMDQRSDEWFAARLGKVTASRVADLMAKTKSGPSASRGNYMADLIVERLTGIRPEGFTNAAMIWGTETEPQARAAYEFLTDAEVIEEGFVLHPAIADFGASPDGLIGDVGLLEIKCPNTAAHIETLLTGEVPGKYVTQMQAQMACTGRAWCDFVSFDPRMPGDMQLFVRRVVRDDAFIAQMEGEITSFLAEMAQKLDALRSRYAVAA
;
A
#
# COMPACT_ATOMS: atom_id res chain seq x y z
N VAL A 1 -43.42 -42.06 -28.40
CA VAL A 1 -42.70 -40.82 -28.53
C VAL A 1 -42.33 -40.37 -27.11
N ARG A 2 -41.05 -40.49 -26.74
CA ARG A 2 -40.55 -40.10 -25.41
C ARG A 2 -39.89 -38.71 -25.56
N GLU A 3 -40.47 -37.73 -24.93
CA GLU A 3 -39.88 -36.37 -24.81
C GLU A 3 -38.65 -36.45 -23.94
N ARG A 4 -37.50 -36.04 -24.50
CA ARG A 4 -36.27 -35.81 -23.76
C ARG A 4 -36.27 -34.40 -23.19
N GLY A 5 -36.42 -34.31 -21.89
CA GLY A 5 -36.29 -33.05 -21.17
C GLY A 5 -34.88 -32.45 -21.31
N PHE A 6 -34.84 -31.22 -21.81
CA PHE A 6 -33.64 -30.38 -21.86
C PHE A 6 -33.30 -29.94 -20.43
N ARG A 7 -32.17 -30.40 -19.87
CA ARG A 7 -31.61 -29.87 -18.64
C ARG A 7 -30.73 -28.65 -19.01
N PRO A 8 -30.99 -27.49 -18.47
CA PRO A 8 -30.05 -26.36 -18.64
C PRO A 8 -28.74 -26.71 -17.90
N ALA A 9 -27.60 -26.46 -18.56
CA ALA A 9 -26.28 -26.53 -17.97
C ALA A 9 -26.19 -25.61 -16.77
N ARG A 10 -25.78 -26.13 -15.62
CA ARG A 10 -25.36 -25.33 -14.48
C ARG A 10 -24.15 -24.53 -14.95
N GLN A 11 -24.29 -23.22 -14.97
CA GLN A 11 -23.16 -22.30 -15.00
C GLN A 11 -22.50 -22.42 -13.62
N ASP A 12 -21.38 -23.11 -13.58
CA ASP A 12 -20.51 -23.15 -12.43
C ASP A 12 -20.00 -21.73 -12.20
N GLN A 13 -20.50 -21.10 -11.14
CA GLN A 13 -19.94 -19.88 -10.57
C GLN A 13 -18.67 -20.25 -9.78
N GLU A 14 -17.62 -20.60 -10.48
CA GLU A 14 -16.27 -20.57 -9.95
C GLU A 14 -15.73 -19.13 -10.10
N SER A 15 -16.22 -18.20 -9.30
CA SER A 15 -15.46 -17.04 -8.93
C SER A 15 -14.63 -17.41 -7.70
N GLU A 16 -13.73 -18.36 -7.84
CA GLU A 16 -12.59 -18.47 -6.95
C GLU A 16 -11.87 -17.13 -7.00
N GLY A 17 -11.74 -16.46 -5.84
CA GLY A 17 -11.12 -15.16 -5.71
C GLY A 17 -9.67 -15.19 -6.19
N ARG A 18 -9.47 -14.90 -7.48
CA ARG A 18 -8.14 -14.73 -8.04
C ARG A 18 -7.50 -13.57 -7.30
N MET A 19 -6.47 -13.85 -6.51
CA MET A 19 -5.69 -12.81 -5.84
C MET A 19 -5.17 -11.84 -6.91
N MET A 20 -5.32 -10.56 -6.65
CA MET A 20 -4.92 -9.48 -7.55
C MET A 20 -3.41 -9.34 -7.48
N ASP A 21 -2.72 -9.65 -8.56
CA ASP A 21 -1.27 -9.48 -8.64
C ASP A 21 -0.90 -7.99 -8.51
N GLN A 22 0.01 -7.68 -7.61
CA GLN A 22 0.56 -6.33 -7.50
C GLN A 22 1.22 -5.91 -8.81
N ARG A 23 1.04 -4.66 -9.20
CA ARG A 23 1.52 -4.05 -10.46
C ARG A 23 0.77 -4.50 -11.72
N SER A 24 -0.30 -5.29 -11.60
CA SER A 24 -1.23 -5.54 -12.71
C SER A 24 -2.09 -4.31 -13.01
N ASP A 25 -2.73 -4.28 -14.18
CA ASP A 25 -3.63 -3.19 -14.55
C ASP A 25 -4.82 -3.10 -13.58
N GLU A 26 -5.33 -4.25 -13.11
CA GLU A 26 -6.40 -4.35 -12.12
C GLU A 26 -5.96 -3.74 -10.78
N TRP A 27 -4.73 -4.00 -10.34
CA TRP A 27 -4.19 -3.44 -9.11
C TRP A 27 -4.03 -1.91 -9.22
N PHE A 28 -3.58 -1.40 -10.36
CA PHE A 28 -3.53 0.05 -10.58
C PHE A 28 -4.92 0.67 -10.60
N ALA A 29 -5.89 0.03 -11.26
CA ALA A 29 -7.27 0.50 -11.31
C ALA A 29 -7.93 0.52 -9.91
N ALA A 30 -7.68 -0.51 -9.09
CA ALA A 30 -8.20 -0.58 -7.73
C ALA A 30 -7.70 0.56 -6.83
N ARG A 31 -6.51 1.08 -7.08
CA ARG A 31 -5.84 2.15 -6.32
C ARG A 31 -6.15 3.56 -6.81
N LEU A 32 -6.68 3.68 -8.04
CA LEU A 32 -6.88 4.96 -8.73
C LEU A 32 -7.75 5.91 -7.89
N GLY A 33 -7.25 7.10 -7.63
CA GLY A 33 -7.95 8.14 -6.87
C GLY A 33 -8.16 7.84 -5.39
N LYS A 34 -7.50 6.82 -4.83
CA LYS A 34 -7.59 6.45 -3.41
C LYS A 34 -6.32 6.78 -2.65
N VAL A 35 -6.48 7.09 -1.36
CA VAL A 35 -5.35 7.17 -0.44
C VAL A 35 -4.74 5.78 -0.28
N THR A 36 -3.42 5.70 -0.37
CA THR A 36 -2.69 4.43 -0.21
C THR A 36 -1.76 4.47 0.99
N ALA A 37 -1.61 3.35 1.69
CA ALA A 37 -0.78 3.23 2.90
C ALA A 37 0.62 3.83 2.73
N SER A 38 1.26 3.63 1.58
CA SER A 38 2.60 4.13 1.28
C SER A 38 2.71 5.67 1.19
N ARG A 39 1.57 6.37 1.04
CA ARG A 39 1.52 7.84 0.93
C ARG A 39 0.92 8.51 2.18
N VAL A 40 0.55 7.74 3.20
CA VAL A 40 -0.03 8.29 4.44
C VAL A 40 0.96 9.18 5.18
N ALA A 41 2.25 8.85 5.18
CA ALA A 41 3.26 9.72 5.77
C ALA A 41 3.31 11.11 5.10
N ASP A 42 3.15 11.19 3.77
CA ASP A 42 3.07 12.46 3.03
C ASP A 42 1.80 13.24 3.41
N LEU A 43 0.68 12.53 3.52
CA LEU A 43 -0.61 13.10 3.91
C LEU A 43 -0.56 13.72 5.31
N MET A 44 0.07 13.04 6.27
CA MET A 44 0.20 13.47 7.67
C MET A 44 1.32 14.50 7.90
N ALA A 45 2.21 14.72 6.91
CA ALA A 45 3.36 15.59 7.08
C ALA A 45 2.95 17.04 7.35
N LYS A 46 3.52 17.62 8.43
CA LYS A 46 3.26 18.98 8.88
C LYS A 46 4.58 19.77 8.98
N THR A 47 4.49 21.06 8.74
CA THR A 47 5.55 22.03 9.01
C THR A 47 5.16 22.88 10.24
N LYS A 48 6.07 23.73 10.69
CA LYS A 48 5.76 24.68 11.79
C LYS A 48 4.60 25.65 11.46
N SER A 49 4.36 25.88 10.17
CA SER A 49 3.33 26.81 9.67
C SER A 49 2.06 26.15 9.16
N GLY A 50 1.95 24.82 9.24
CA GLY A 50 0.77 24.06 8.77
C GLY A 50 1.12 22.84 7.92
N PRO A 51 0.22 22.39 7.04
CA PRO A 51 0.44 21.23 6.19
C PRO A 51 1.69 21.38 5.31
N SER A 52 2.38 20.26 5.05
CA SER A 52 3.57 20.26 4.20
C SER A 52 3.23 20.37 2.71
N ALA A 53 4.22 20.70 1.88
CA ALA A 53 4.08 20.67 0.43
C ALA A 53 3.80 19.25 -0.09
N SER A 54 4.36 18.21 0.54
CA SER A 54 4.09 16.82 0.15
C SER A 54 2.62 16.44 0.28
N ARG A 55 1.94 16.91 1.34
CA ARG A 55 0.49 16.73 1.49
C ARG A 55 -0.30 17.42 0.37
N GLY A 56 0.08 18.67 0.03
CA GLY A 56 -0.57 19.42 -1.06
C GLY A 56 -0.38 18.77 -2.43
N ASN A 57 0.83 18.31 -2.72
CA ASN A 57 1.15 17.62 -3.97
C ASN A 57 0.39 16.28 -4.07
N TYR A 58 0.35 15.49 -2.99
CA TYR A 58 -0.40 14.25 -2.97
C TYR A 58 -1.92 14.46 -3.20
N MET A 59 -2.48 15.51 -2.62
CA MET A 59 -3.87 15.88 -2.89
C MET A 59 -4.10 16.25 -4.36
N ALA A 60 -3.18 16.99 -4.97
CA ALA A 60 -3.26 17.34 -6.38
C ALA A 60 -3.19 16.10 -7.29
N ASP A 61 -2.29 15.15 -6.99
CA ASP A 61 -2.18 13.88 -7.71
C ASP A 61 -3.54 13.15 -7.71
N LEU A 62 -4.17 12.97 -6.53
CA LEU A 62 -5.45 12.28 -6.41
C LEU A 62 -6.61 13.03 -7.06
N ILE A 63 -6.60 14.38 -7.04
CA ILE A 63 -7.60 15.19 -7.75
C ILE A 63 -7.49 14.96 -9.26
N VAL A 64 -6.28 14.94 -9.83
CA VAL A 64 -6.06 14.64 -11.25
C VAL A 64 -6.57 13.25 -11.59
N GLU A 65 -6.20 12.24 -10.79
CA GLU A 65 -6.68 10.87 -11.00
C GLU A 65 -8.23 10.79 -11.00
N ARG A 66 -8.90 11.47 -10.07
CA ARG A 66 -10.38 11.47 -9.98
C ARG A 66 -11.08 12.28 -11.07
N LEU A 67 -10.43 13.29 -11.63
CA LEU A 67 -10.99 14.09 -12.72
C LEU A 67 -10.81 13.43 -14.08
N THR A 68 -9.66 12.77 -14.28
CA THR A 68 -9.30 12.22 -15.59
C THR A 68 -9.59 10.73 -15.73
N GLY A 69 -9.68 10.00 -14.60
CA GLY A 69 -9.69 8.54 -14.61
C GLY A 69 -8.35 7.93 -15.04
N ILE A 70 -7.30 8.73 -15.11
CA ILE A 70 -5.98 8.33 -15.60
C ILE A 70 -4.96 8.53 -14.47
N ARG A 71 -4.18 7.49 -14.20
CA ARG A 71 -3.01 7.63 -13.33
C ARG A 71 -1.97 8.49 -14.05
N PRO A 72 -1.45 9.56 -13.43
CA PRO A 72 -0.30 10.26 -13.98
C PRO A 72 0.85 9.29 -14.25
N GLU A 73 1.53 9.45 -15.37
CA GLU A 73 2.72 8.65 -15.66
C GLU A 73 3.70 8.80 -14.48
N GLY A 74 3.90 7.70 -13.77
CA GLY A 74 4.78 7.68 -12.61
C GLY A 74 6.23 7.82 -13.06
N PHE A 75 6.96 8.76 -12.45
CA PHE A 75 8.40 8.81 -12.62
C PHE A 75 9.01 7.51 -12.06
N THR A 76 9.49 6.65 -12.95
CA THR A 76 10.23 5.44 -12.56
C THR A 76 11.71 5.77 -12.56
N ASN A 77 12.37 5.56 -11.43
CA ASN A 77 13.82 5.76 -11.30
C ASN A 77 14.54 4.43 -11.00
N ALA A 78 15.86 4.46 -11.13
CA ALA A 78 16.70 3.28 -10.92
C ALA A 78 16.50 2.64 -9.51
N ALA A 79 16.19 3.43 -8.48
CA ALA A 79 15.95 2.92 -7.14
C ALA A 79 14.62 2.15 -7.05
N MET A 80 13.60 2.58 -7.78
CA MET A 80 12.30 1.86 -7.85
C MET A 80 12.44 0.55 -8.61
N ILE A 81 13.18 0.56 -9.73
CA ILE A 81 13.48 -0.66 -10.51
C ILE A 81 14.25 -1.64 -9.62
N TRP A 82 15.32 -1.17 -8.98
CA TRP A 82 16.12 -1.95 -8.04
C TRP A 82 15.26 -2.58 -6.93
N GLY A 83 14.39 -1.80 -6.31
CA GLY A 83 13.48 -2.28 -5.26
C GLY A 83 12.62 -3.44 -5.76
N THR A 84 12.00 -3.27 -6.94
CA THR A 84 11.14 -4.28 -7.56
C THR A 84 11.90 -5.58 -7.92
N GLU A 85 13.10 -5.46 -8.50
CA GLU A 85 13.90 -6.61 -8.93
C GLU A 85 14.52 -7.36 -7.75
N THR A 86 14.76 -6.68 -6.62
CA THR A 86 15.41 -7.25 -5.43
C THR A 86 14.42 -7.80 -4.41
N GLU A 87 13.18 -7.34 -4.40
CA GLU A 87 12.13 -7.76 -3.46
C GLU A 87 11.92 -9.28 -3.37
N PRO A 88 11.89 -10.07 -4.47
CA PRO A 88 11.76 -11.52 -4.38
C PRO A 88 12.91 -12.21 -3.63
N GLN A 89 14.14 -11.67 -3.73
CA GLN A 89 15.30 -12.19 -3.00
C GLN A 89 15.16 -11.88 -1.51
N ALA A 90 14.70 -10.68 -1.16
CA ALA A 90 14.45 -10.28 0.22
C ALA A 90 13.38 -11.15 0.87
N ARG A 91 12.29 -11.47 0.15
CA ARG A 91 11.22 -12.35 0.61
C ARG A 91 11.76 -13.76 0.89
N ALA A 92 12.49 -14.35 -0.06
CA ALA A 92 13.08 -15.66 0.12
C ALA A 92 14.07 -15.70 1.30
N ALA A 93 14.88 -14.65 1.49
CA ALA A 93 15.78 -14.54 2.64
C ALA A 93 15.02 -14.43 3.97
N TYR A 94 13.90 -13.69 4.00
CA TYR A 94 13.03 -13.58 5.17
C TYR A 94 12.39 -14.94 5.51
N GLU A 95 11.79 -15.63 4.53
CA GLU A 95 11.16 -16.95 4.70
C GLU A 95 12.18 -17.98 5.22
N PHE A 96 13.38 -17.96 4.63
CA PHE A 96 14.46 -18.86 5.08
C PHE A 96 14.88 -18.59 6.54
N LEU A 97 14.98 -17.31 6.94
CA LEU A 97 15.38 -16.93 8.30
C LEU A 97 14.32 -17.27 9.34
N THR A 98 13.05 -17.10 8.99
CA THR A 98 11.93 -17.13 9.96
C THR A 98 11.12 -18.42 9.93
N ASP A 99 11.34 -19.29 8.94
CA ASP A 99 10.52 -20.47 8.63
C ASP A 99 9.03 -20.11 8.44
N ALA A 100 8.75 -18.88 7.98
CA ALA A 100 7.41 -18.38 7.74
C ALA A 100 7.06 -18.51 6.26
N GLU A 101 5.83 -18.89 5.96
CA GLU A 101 5.26 -18.79 4.62
C GLU A 101 4.68 -17.38 4.42
N VAL A 102 5.08 -16.73 3.32
CA VAL A 102 4.59 -15.40 2.94
C VAL A 102 3.63 -15.51 1.77
N ILE A 103 2.37 -15.15 2.01
CA ILE A 103 1.32 -15.12 0.97
C ILE A 103 1.25 -13.71 0.41
N GLU A 104 1.41 -13.55 -0.91
CA GLU A 104 1.26 -12.26 -1.57
C GLU A 104 -0.19 -11.79 -1.50
N GLU A 105 -0.39 -10.47 -1.36
CA GLU A 105 -1.73 -9.87 -1.29
C GLU A 105 -1.79 -8.67 -2.23
N GLY A 106 -2.95 -8.44 -2.82
CA GLY A 106 -3.19 -7.33 -3.73
C GLY A 106 -3.45 -6.01 -3.01
N PHE A 107 -4.54 -5.34 -3.40
CA PHE A 107 -4.97 -4.09 -2.78
C PHE A 107 -6.15 -4.32 -1.85
N VAL A 108 -5.93 -4.16 -0.56
CA VAL A 108 -6.93 -4.33 0.50
C VAL A 108 -7.52 -2.97 0.86
N LEU A 109 -8.83 -2.81 0.68
CA LEU A 109 -9.55 -1.60 1.10
C LEU A 109 -9.70 -1.57 2.62
N HIS A 110 -9.67 -0.35 3.18
CA HIS A 110 -9.99 -0.12 4.58
C HIS A 110 -11.47 -0.43 4.86
N PRO A 111 -11.80 -1.15 5.95
CA PRO A 111 -13.17 -1.62 6.20
C PRO A 111 -14.22 -0.51 6.39
N ALA A 112 -13.81 0.69 6.82
CA ALA A 112 -14.71 1.81 7.08
C ALA A 112 -14.44 3.06 6.21
N ILE A 113 -13.28 3.19 5.57
CA ILE A 113 -12.91 4.34 4.74
C ILE A 113 -12.76 3.88 3.30
N ALA A 114 -13.81 4.01 2.49
CA ALA A 114 -13.92 3.44 1.14
C ALA A 114 -12.81 3.91 0.17
N ASP A 115 -12.29 5.12 0.36
CA ASP A 115 -11.26 5.73 -0.49
C ASP A 115 -9.84 5.60 0.11
N PHE A 116 -9.63 4.60 0.95
CA PHE A 116 -8.34 4.27 1.55
C PHE A 116 -8.05 2.78 1.46
N GLY A 117 -6.80 2.42 1.20
CA GLY A 117 -6.38 1.03 1.14
C GLY A 117 -4.87 0.84 1.19
N ALA A 118 -4.46 -0.40 1.26
CA ALA A 118 -3.08 -0.83 1.40
C ALA A 118 -2.74 -2.01 0.48
N SER A 119 -1.48 -2.13 0.10
CA SER A 119 -0.91 -3.32 -0.52
C SER A 119 0.29 -3.72 0.32
N PRO A 120 0.14 -4.62 1.27
CA PRO A 120 1.28 -5.20 1.99
C PRO A 120 2.11 -6.08 1.06
N ASP A 121 3.40 -6.18 1.29
CA ASP A 121 4.28 -7.04 0.48
C ASP A 121 4.08 -8.54 0.79
N GLY A 122 3.37 -8.84 1.88
CA GLY A 122 2.94 -10.19 2.20
C GLY A 122 2.10 -10.31 3.47
N LEU A 123 1.37 -11.42 3.54
CA LEU A 123 0.63 -11.86 4.72
C LEU A 123 1.40 -13.02 5.38
N ILE A 124 1.45 -13.04 6.71
CA ILE A 124 2.12 -14.07 7.49
C ILE A 124 1.11 -14.66 8.48
N GLY A 125 0.76 -15.93 8.27
CA GLY A 125 -0.30 -16.58 9.04
C GLY A 125 -1.57 -15.72 9.07
N ASP A 126 -2.32 -15.78 10.18
CA ASP A 126 -3.61 -15.07 10.31
C ASP A 126 -3.49 -13.62 10.76
N VAL A 127 -2.36 -13.25 11.41
CA VAL A 127 -2.27 -11.99 12.15
C VAL A 127 -1.08 -11.10 11.80
N GLY A 128 -0.17 -11.57 10.94
CA GLY A 128 1.06 -10.87 10.59
C GLY A 128 1.07 -10.30 9.18
N LEU A 129 1.88 -9.26 8.97
CA LEU A 129 2.17 -8.64 7.69
C LEU A 129 3.68 -8.61 7.45
N LEU A 130 4.05 -8.42 6.20
CA LEU A 130 5.41 -8.17 5.76
C LEU A 130 5.48 -6.86 4.98
N GLU A 131 6.46 -6.03 5.28
CA GLU A 131 6.83 -4.84 4.51
C GLU A 131 8.31 -4.91 4.17
N ILE A 132 8.64 -5.03 2.88
CA ILE A 132 9.99 -5.19 2.36
C ILE A 132 10.49 -3.86 1.78
N LYS A 133 11.72 -3.51 2.14
CA LYS A 133 12.45 -2.41 1.51
C LYS A 133 13.81 -2.89 1.06
N CYS A 134 14.13 -2.62 -0.21
CA CYS A 134 15.44 -2.83 -0.79
C CYS A 134 16.06 -1.47 -1.10
N PRO A 135 16.54 -0.72 -0.08
CA PRO A 135 17.03 0.64 -0.25
C PRO A 135 18.41 0.65 -0.92
N ASN A 136 18.95 1.85 -1.14
CA ASN A 136 20.37 1.97 -1.42
C ASN A 136 21.21 1.53 -0.19
N THR A 137 22.47 1.14 -0.42
CA THR A 137 23.36 0.60 0.62
C THR A 137 23.54 1.55 1.81
N ALA A 138 23.62 2.85 1.59
CA ALA A 138 23.78 3.82 2.66
C ALA A 138 22.57 3.82 3.62
N ALA A 139 21.35 3.77 3.09
CA ALA A 139 20.14 3.71 3.89
C ALA A 139 19.97 2.35 4.60
N HIS A 140 20.43 1.25 3.97
CA HIS A 140 20.46 -0.06 4.62
C HIS A 140 21.45 -0.08 5.81
N ILE A 141 22.65 0.43 5.61
CA ILE A 141 23.66 0.56 6.67
C ILE A 141 23.12 1.39 7.84
N GLU A 142 22.46 2.52 7.57
CA GLU A 142 21.85 3.35 8.63
C GLU A 142 20.80 2.56 9.42
N THR A 143 19.97 1.76 8.73
CA THR A 143 19.00 0.87 9.40
C THR A 143 19.69 -0.18 10.27
N LEU A 144 20.79 -0.77 9.82
CA LEU A 144 21.57 -1.73 10.61
C LEU A 144 22.20 -1.07 11.85
N LEU A 145 22.75 0.13 11.71
CA LEU A 145 23.43 0.86 12.80
C LEU A 145 22.45 1.33 13.88
N THR A 146 21.28 1.85 13.47
CA THR A 146 20.27 2.33 14.41
C THR A 146 19.46 1.19 15.03
N GLY A 147 19.30 0.08 14.30
CA GLY A 147 18.38 -0.99 14.67
C GLY A 147 16.91 -0.55 14.69
N GLU A 148 16.56 0.56 14.04
CA GLU A 148 15.22 1.15 14.06
C GLU A 148 14.59 1.16 12.68
N VAL A 149 13.26 1.09 12.64
CA VAL A 149 12.47 1.26 11.42
C VAL A 149 12.28 2.75 11.15
N PRO A 150 12.62 3.26 9.96
CA PRO A 150 12.38 4.67 9.64
C PRO A 150 10.89 5.05 9.79
N GLY A 151 10.60 6.18 10.45
CA GLY A 151 9.25 6.57 10.85
C GLY A 151 8.21 6.58 9.73
N LYS A 152 8.60 6.93 8.50
CA LYS A 152 7.71 6.88 7.33
C LYS A 152 7.19 5.46 7.04
N TYR A 153 8.01 4.43 7.29
CA TYR A 153 7.61 3.03 7.10
C TYR A 153 6.77 2.53 8.28
N VAL A 154 7.03 3.02 9.50
CA VAL A 154 6.13 2.76 10.65
C VAL A 154 4.72 3.23 10.34
N THR A 155 4.57 4.46 9.82
CA THR A 155 3.26 5.00 9.39
C THR A 155 2.61 4.14 8.31
N GLN A 156 3.36 3.69 7.31
CA GLN A 156 2.87 2.81 6.25
C GLN A 156 2.38 1.47 6.82
N MET A 157 3.15 0.83 7.70
CA MET A 157 2.78 -0.44 8.33
C MET A 157 1.56 -0.32 9.23
N GLN A 158 1.42 0.76 9.99
CA GLN A 158 0.20 1.02 10.78
C GLN A 158 -1.03 1.18 9.88
N ALA A 159 -0.87 1.84 8.73
CA ALA A 159 -1.92 1.98 7.72
C ALA A 159 -2.30 0.62 7.10
N GLN A 160 -1.33 -0.25 6.84
CA GLN A 160 -1.58 -1.62 6.38
C GLN A 160 -2.33 -2.43 7.44
N MET A 161 -1.93 -2.34 8.70
CA MET A 161 -2.62 -3.00 9.81
C MET A 161 -4.04 -2.47 10.01
N ALA A 162 -4.28 -1.18 9.77
CA ALA A 162 -5.63 -0.61 9.79
C ALA A 162 -6.53 -1.21 8.69
N CYS A 163 -6.01 -1.36 7.46
CA CYS A 163 -6.77 -1.92 6.34
C CYS A 163 -7.04 -3.42 6.48
N THR A 164 -6.11 -4.17 7.06
CA THR A 164 -6.16 -5.64 7.11
C THR A 164 -6.67 -6.21 8.44
N GLY A 165 -6.74 -5.39 9.48
CA GLY A 165 -7.08 -5.85 10.84
C GLY A 165 -5.97 -6.66 11.54
N ARG A 166 -4.78 -6.78 10.94
CA ARG A 166 -3.69 -7.61 11.45
C ARG A 166 -2.97 -6.95 12.63
N ALA A 167 -2.34 -7.77 13.46
CA ALA A 167 -1.82 -7.35 14.77
C ALA A 167 -0.37 -6.85 14.75
N TRP A 168 0.40 -7.21 13.73
CA TRP A 168 1.81 -6.82 13.60
C TRP A 168 2.27 -6.85 12.14
N CYS A 169 3.37 -6.15 11.87
CA CYS A 169 4.04 -6.16 10.59
C CYS A 169 5.55 -6.29 10.80
N ASP A 170 6.19 -7.24 10.14
CA ASP A 170 7.63 -7.34 10.11
C ASP A 170 8.17 -6.43 9.00
N PHE A 171 8.99 -5.46 9.40
CA PHE A 171 9.78 -4.64 8.49
C PHE A 171 11.04 -5.39 8.09
N VAL A 172 11.29 -5.47 6.80
CA VAL A 172 12.51 -6.03 6.23
C VAL A 172 13.27 -4.93 5.48
N SER A 173 14.54 -4.76 5.80
CA SER A 173 15.51 -4.03 4.97
C SER A 173 16.51 -5.02 4.40
N PHE A 174 16.68 -5.04 3.08
CA PHE A 174 17.54 -6.01 2.41
C PHE A 174 18.45 -5.37 1.38
N ASP A 175 19.73 -5.72 1.44
CA ASP A 175 20.74 -5.36 0.43
C ASP A 175 21.69 -6.54 0.16
N PRO A 176 21.54 -7.26 -0.97
CA PRO A 176 22.37 -8.42 -1.30
C PRO A 176 23.84 -8.08 -1.58
N ARG A 177 24.20 -6.81 -1.67
CA ARG A 177 25.57 -6.34 -1.85
C ARG A 177 26.39 -6.35 -0.54
N MET A 178 25.70 -6.47 0.60
CA MET A 178 26.33 -6.55 1.90
C MET A 178 26.85 -7.98 2.20
N PRO A 179 27.78 -8.17 3.14
CA PRO A 179 28.15 -9.50 3.66
C PRO A 179 26.91 -10.26 4.15
N GLY A 180 26.92 -11.58 4.05
CA GLY A 180 25.75 -12.44 4.25
C GLY A 180 24.97 -12.20 5.55
N ASP A 181 25.69 -11.98 6.66
CA ASP A 181 25.14 -11.68 7.99
C ASP A 181 24.59 -10.24 8.14
N MET A 182 24.86 -9.37 7.16
CA MET A 182 24.43 -7.98 7.13
C MET A 182 23.46 -7.68 5.97
N GLN A 183 23.05 -8.69 5.20
CA GLN A 183 22.15 -8.49 4.05
C GLN A 183 20.70 -8.23 4.47
N LEU A 184 20.29 -8.83 5.57
CA LEU A 184 18.89 -8.83 6.00
C LEU A 184 18.75 -8.25 7.40
N PHE A 185 17.94 -7.21 7.53
CA PHE A 185 17.48 -6.68 8.82
C PHE A 185 15.97 -6.92 8.94
N VAL A 186 15.53 -7.45 10.09
CA VAL A 186 14.11 -7.70 10.39
C VAL A 186 13.74 -7.05 11.72
N ARG A 187 12.63 -6.30 11.73
CA ARG A 187 12.11 -5.69 12.95
C ARG A 187 10.59 -5.75 12.95
N ARG A 188 10.01 -6.34 13.98
CA ARG A 188 8.57 -6.35 14.18
C ARG A 188 8.06 -5.03 14.72
N VAL A 189 7.01 -4.52 14.08
CA VAL A 189 6.22 -3.38 14.52
C VAL A 189 4.84 -3.89 14.90
N VAL A 190 4.44 -3.62 16.13
CA VAL A 190 3.13 -4.01 16.66
C VAL A 190 2.11 -2.95 16.31
N ARG A 191 0.86 -3.35 16.13
CA ARG A 191 -0.27 -2.48 15.90
C ARG A 191 -0.45 -1.50 17.06
N ASP A 192 -0.61 -0.22 16.73
CA ASP A 192 -0.89 0.87 17.66
C ASP A 192 -2.26 1.47 17.32
N ASP A 193 -3.29 1.04 18.05
CA ASP A 193 -4.67 1.49 17.80
C ASP A 193 -4.87 2.99 18.08
N ALA A 194 -4.10 3.58 18.99
CA ALA A 194 -4.18 5.01 19.26
C ALA A 194 -3.62 5.83 18.09
N PHE A 195 -2.47 5.42 17.56
CA PHE A 195 -1.89 6.02 16.35
C PHE A 195 -2.79 5.81 15.14
N ILE A 196 -3.35 4.60 14.97
CA ILE A 196 -4.27 4.28 13.87
C ILE A 196 -5.51 5.18 13.92
N ALA A 197 -6.15 5.36 15.07
CA ALA A 197 -7.32 6.23 15.21
C ALA A 197 -6.99 7.71 14.85
N GLN A 198 -5.83 8.21 15.25
CA GLN A 198 -5.37 9.54 14.85
C GLN A 198 -5.16 9.63 13.33
N MET A 199 -4.50 8.65 12.74
CA MET A 199 -4.21 8.55 11.32
C MET A 199 -5.50 8.49 10.48
N GLU A 200 -6.47 7.68 10.88
CA GLU A 200 -7.79 7.59 10.22
C GLU A 200 -8.54 8.92 10.25
N GLY A 201 -8.44 9.67 11.35
CA GLY A 201 -8.98 11.03 11.45
C GLY A 201 -8.34 12.00 10.45
N GLU A 202 -7.01 11.96 10.30
CA GLU A 202 -6.28 12.78 9.32
C GLU A 202 -6.63 12.37 7.87
N ILE A 203 -6.76 11.07 7.58
CA ILE A 203 -7.17 10.56 6.27
C ILE A 203 -8.59 11.02 5.94
N THR A 204 -9.53 10.88 6.87
CA THR A 204 -10.92 11.30 6.68
C THR A 204 -11.03 12.80 6.42
N SER A 205 -10.29 13.61 7.17
CA SER A 205 -10.23 15.06 6.99
C SER A 205 -9.62 15.44 5.62
N PHE A 206 -8.58 14.73 5.21
CA PHE A 206 -7.95 14.91 3.90
C PHE A 206 -8.90 14.58 2.75
N LEU A 207 -9.63 13.47 2.84
CA LEU A 207 -10.61 13.05 1.83
C LEU A 207 -11.77 14.04 1.74
N ALA A 208 -12.25 14.57 2.86
CA ALA A 208 -13.30 15.60 2.89
C ALA A 208 -12.82 16.92 2.23
N GLU A 209 -11.60 17.38 2.52
CA GLU A 209 -11.00 18.55 1.87
C GLU A 209 -10.86 18.33 0.36
N MET A 210 -10.41 17.15 -0.05
CA MET A 210 -10.28 16.79 -1.46
C MET A 210 -11.62 16.79 -2.19
N ALA A 211 -12.68 16.24 -1.56
CA ALA A 211 -14.03 16.23 -2.13
C ALA A 211 -14.55 17.66 -2.36
N GLN A 212 -14.37 18.57 -1.38
CA GLN A 212 -14.76 19.98 -1.54
C GLN A 212 -14.04 20.67 -2.70
N LYS A 213 -12.74 20.40 -2.88
CA LYS A 213 -11.97 20.97 -4.01
C LYS A 213 -12.45 20.40 -5.36
N LEU A 214 -12.74 19.10 -5.44
CA LEU A 214 -13.28 18.46 -6.63
C LEU A 214 -14.64 19.07 -7.02
N ASP A 215 -15.52 19.25 -6.06
CA ASP A 215 -16.84 19.84 -6.30
C ASP A 215 -16.72 21.30 -6.75
N ALA A 216 -15.84 22.08 -6.15
CA ALA A 216 -15.57 23.44 -6.56
C ALA A 216 -15.01 23.52 -7.99
N LEU A 217 -14.09 22.64 -8.36
CA LEU A 217 -13.56 22.57 -9.73
C LEU A 217 -14.64 22.17 -10.74
N ARG A 218 -15.42 21.14 -10.44
CA ARG A 218 -16.52 20.69 -11.31
C ARG A 218 -17.56 21.77 -11.51
N SER A 219 -17.99 22.43 -10.42
CA SER A 219 -18.99 23.51 -10.50
C SER A 219 -18.48 24.73 -11.27
N ARG A 220 -17.19 25.06 -11.17
CA ARG A 220 -16.61 26.23 -11.84
C ARG A 220 -16.35 26.02 -13.33
N TYR A 221 -16.01 24.79 -13.71
CA TYR A 221 -15.61 24.41 -15.07
C TYR A 221 -16.55 23.42 -15.75
N ALA A 222 -17.72 23.15 -15.15
CA ALA A 222 -18.77 22.40 -15.84
C ALA A 222 -19.15 23.16 -17.11
N VAL A 223 -18.82 22.60 -18.27
CA VAL A 223 -19.34 23.10 -19.53
C VAL A 223 -20.85 22.85 -19.51
N ALA A 224 -21.65 23.89 -19.64
CA ALA A 224 -23.09 23.74 -19.86
C ALA A 224 -23.27 22.83 -21.09
N ALA A 225 -23.88 21.66 -20.87
CA ALA A 225 -24.20 20.69 -21.91
C ALA A 225 -25.30 21.22 -22.81
#